data_a2e0e276e817b60ac3f7f7bceb5b8d52
#
_entry.id   a2e0e276e817b60ac3f7f7bceb5b8d52
#
_cell.length_a   1.000
_cell.length_b   1.000
_cell.length_c   1.000
_cell.angle_alpha   90.00
_cell.angle_beta   90.00
_cell.angle_gamma   90.00
#
_symmetry.space_group_name_H-M   'P 1'
#
loop_
_entity.id
_entity.type
_entity.pdbx_description
1 polymer ?
#
loop_
_entity_poly.entity_id
_entity_poly.type
_entity_poly.pdbx_seq_one_letter_code
_entity_poly.pdbx_strand_id
1 'polypeptide(L)'
;MAETVADSRYQPLHHMLSESNWDRRGVRRQLVVDANTHFGYPSALLLDESAFGKKGNMSAGVARQWNGRLGKVDNCQVGVFAAVTRDGVASVVDADLYLPETWTKDAARCEAVGVPEEAQTFRTKGEIALDMVMRLRREGLHFSFVAFDGGYGHLPWLLGELDGEGEIFFAEVHSDQAIYLQDPAPAVAARRSAKGRAP
;
A
#
# COMPACT_ATOMS: atom_id res chain seq x y z
N MET A 1 -8.33 -13.79 -17.79
CA MET A 1 -9.13 -12.61 -18.20
C MET A 1 -9.98 -12.91 -19.44
N ALA A 2 -9.43 -13.32 -20.58
CA ALA A 2 -10.24 -13.67 -21.76
C ALA A 2 -11.22 -14.83 -21.54
N GLU A 3 -10.94 -15.72 -20.62
CA GLU A 3 -11.83 -16.86 -20.26
C GLU A 3 -12.97 -16.43 -19.33
N THR A 4 -12.85 -15.28 -18.69
CA THR A 4 -13.78 -14.82 -17.64
C THR A 4 -14.72 -13.71 -18.14
N VAL A 5 -14.34 -13.01 -19.23
CA VAL A 5 -15.13 -11.93 -19.80
C VAL A 5 -15.81 -12.46 -21.07
N ALA A 6 -17.14 -12.51 -21.07
CA ALA A 6 -17.90 -12.98 -22.21
C ALA A 6 -17.54 -12.18 -23.48
N ASP A 7 -17.48 -12.85 -24.61
CA ASP A 7 -17.18 -12.31 -25.94
C ASP A 7 -15.81 -11.62 -26.09
N SER A 8 -14.92 -11.74 -25.08
CA SER A 8 -13.58 -11.16 -25.14
C SER A 8 -12.62 -12.03 -25.96
N ARG A 9 -11.79 -11.39 -26.78
CA ARG A 9 -10.68 -12.04 -27.49
C ARG A 9 -9.36 -11.73 -26.79
N TYR A 10 -8.45 -12.69 -26.76
CA TYR A 10 -7.15 -12.52 -26.11
C TYR A 10 -6.35 -11.34 -26.68
N GLN A 11 -6.25 -11.22 -27.98
CA GLN A 11 -5.42 -10.20 -28.64
C GLN A 11 -5.82 -8.76 -28.31
N PRO A 12 -7.11 -8.35 -28.38
CA PRO A 12 -7.52 -7.01 -27.97
C PRO A 12 -7.25 -6.71 -26.50
N LEU A 13 -7.45 -7.69 -25.59
CA LEU A 13 -7.16 -7.51 -24.18
C LEU A 13 -5.66 -7.39 -23.92
N HIS A 14 -4.86 -8.20 -24.60
CA HIS A 14 -3.40 -8.10 -24.52
C HIS A 14 -2.92 -6.74 -25.00
N HIS A 15 -3.37 -6.30 -26.18
CA HIS A 15 -3.01 -5.00 -26.73
C HIS A 15 -3.43 -3.84 -25.81
N MET A 16 -4.63 -3.91 -25.24
CA MET A 16 -5.09 -2.90 -24.27
C MET A 16 -4.13 -2.79 -23.08
N LEU A 17 -3.64 -3.92 -22.54
CA LEU A 17 -2.77 -3.92 -21.35
C LEU A 17 -1.33 -3.54 -21.68
N SER A 18 -0.80 -3.90 -22.85
CA SER A 18 0.62 -3.77 -23.17
C SER A 18 0.97 -2.57 -24.07
N GLU A 19 0.04 -2.15 -24.94
CA GLU A 19 0.32 -1.18 -25.99
C GLU A 19 -0.57 0.06 -25.94
N SER A 20 -1.79 -0.05 -25.37
CA SER A 20 -2.71 1.09 -25.34
C SER A 20 -2.31 2.11 -24.29
N ASN A 21 -2.27 3.36 -24.70
CA ASN A 21 -2.02 4.48 -23.79
C ASN A 21 -3.33 4.84 -23.05
N TRP A 22 -3.50 4.33 -21.84
CA TRP A 22 -4.65 4.63 -20.98
C TRP A 22 -4.22 5.29 -19.66
N ASP A 23 -5.02 6.24 -19.20
CA ASP A 23 -4.75 6.94 -17.93
C ASP A 23 -5.29 6.14 -16.74
N ARG A 24 -4.38 5.65 -15.89
CA ARG A 24 -4.74 4.96 -14.66
C ARG A 24 -5.62 5.80 -13.72
N ARG A 25 -5.51 7.14 -13.78
CA ARG A 25 -6.31 8.05 -12.94
C ARG A 25 -7.79 7.96 -13.32
N GLY A 26 -8.09 7.90 -14.62
CA GLY A 26 -9.46 7.73 -15.10
C GLY A 26 -10.07 6.41 -14.63
N VAL A 27 -9.29 5.31 -14.72
CA VAL A 27 -9.72 4.00 -14.24
C VAL A 27 -9.97 4.02 -12.74
N ARG A 28 -9.05 4.58 -11.93
CA ARG A 28 -9.22 4.65 -10.48
C ARG A 28 -10.46 5.45 -10.08
N ARG A 29 -10.70 6.61 -10.71
CA ARG A 29 -11.91 7.40 -10.45
C ARG A 29 -13.19 6.60 -10.73
N GLN A 30 -13.20 5.84 -11.82
CA GLN A 30 -14.35 4.97 -12.13
C GLN A 30 -14.51 3.88 -11.06
N LEU A 31 -13.41 3.26 -10.61
CA LEU A 31 -13.44 2.26 -9.53
C LEU A 31 -13.98 2.84 -8.22
N VAL A 32 -13.65 4.09 -7.88
CA VAL A 32 -14.20 4.79 -6.71
C VAL A 32 -15.72 4.98 -6.85
N VAL A 33 -16.21 5.41 -8.01
CA VAL A 33 -17.65 5.56 -8.27
C VAL A 33 -18.36 4.21 -8.16
N ASP A 34 -17.83 3.19 -8.78
CA ASP A 34 -18.40 1.83 -8.77
C ASP A 34 -18.39 1.25 -7.34
N ALA A 35 -17.29 1.43 -6.60
CA ALA A 35 -17.17 1.01 -5.22
C ALA A 35 -18.20 1.68 -4.30
N ASN A 36 -18.36 3.00 -4.41
CA ASN A 36 -19.37 3.72 -3.64
C ASN A 36 -20.79 3.26 -3.95
N THR A 37 -21.05 2.90 -5.20
CA THR A 37 -22.36 2.40 -5.64
C THR A 37 -22.66 1.01 -5.11
N HIS A 38 -21.67 0.11 -5.13
CA HIS A 38 -21.88 -1.31 -4.81
C HIS A 38 -21.65 -1.65 -3.34
N PHE A 39 -20.69 -0.99 -2.68
CA PHE A 39 -20.36 -1.30 -1.28
C PHE A 39 -21.05 -0.37 -0.29
N GLY A 40 -21.04 0.94 -0.50
CA GLY A 40 -21.64 1.92 0.40
C GLY A 40 -21.11 1.84 1.85
N TYR A 41 -21.90 2.34 2.81
CA TYR A 41 -21.61 2.21 4.25
C TYR A 41 -22.42 1.10 4.90
N PRO A 42 -21.86 0.40 5.93
CA PRO A 42 -20.46 0.39 6.34
C PRO A 42 -19.62 -0.50 5.43
N SER A 43 -18.40 -0.07 5.11
CA SER A 43 -17.40 -0.85 4.38
C SER A 43 -16.02 -0.60 4.96
N ALA A 44 -15.07 -1.50 4.70
CA ALA A 44 -13.67 -1.35 5.11
C ALA A 44 -12.77 -1.13 3.90
N LEU A 45 -11.72 -0.33 4.07
CA LEU A 45 -10.62 -0.26 3.13
C LEU A 45 -9.49 -1.17 3.64
N LEU A 46 -9.17 -2.20 2.87
CA LEU A 46 -8.08 -3.13 3.16
C LEU A 46 -6.81 -2.68 2.45
N LEU A 47 -5.69 -2.69 3.15
CA LEU A 47 -4.37 -2.45 2.58
C LEU A 47 -3.52 -3.70 2.73
N ASP A 48 -2.91 -4.13 1.65
CA ASP A 48 -2.02 -5.28 1.64
C ASP A 48 -1.05 -5.21 0.46
N GLU A 49 0.02 -5.99 0.51
CA GLU A 49 0.97 -6.13 -0.57
C GLU A 49 0.87 -7.49 -1.23
N SER A 50 1.14 -7.54 -2.51
CA SER A 50 1.24 -8.80 -3.24
C SER A 50 2.49 -8.85 -4.10
N ALA A 51 3.16 -10.02 -4.08
CA ALA A 51 4.38 -10.25 -4.83
C ALA A 51 4.12 -11.09 -6.08
N PHE A 52 4.72 -10.68 -7.18
CA PHE A 52 4.63 -11.33 -8.49
C PHE A 52 6.02 -11.85 -8.89
N GLY A 53 6.23 -13.15 -8.87
CA GLY A 53 7.48 -13.79 -9.27
C GLY A 53 7.88 -13.44 -10.71
N LYS A 54 9.14 -13.11 -10.92
CA LYS A 54 9.69 -12.74 -12.22
C LYS A 54 10.95 -13.56 -12.50
N LYS A 55 11.15 -13.95 -13.78
CA LYS A 55 12.36 -14.67 -14.21
C LYS A 55 13.52 -13.74 -14.58
N GLY A 56 13.21 -12.53 -15.05
CA GLY A 56 14.18 -11.54 -15.49
C GLY A 56 14.37 -10.40 -14.49
N ASN A 57 15.19 -9.42 -14.87
CA ASN A 57 15.53 -8.25 -14.08
C ASN A 57 15.05 -6.90 -14.68
N MET A 58 14.31 -6.95 -15.79
CA MET A 58 13.86 -5.77 -16.55
C MET A 58 12.42 -5.36 -16.28
N SER A 59 11.67 -6.06 -15.40
CA SER A 59 10.37 -5.53 -14.97
C SER A 59 10.58 -4.47 -13.89
N ALA A 60 9.93 -3.31 -14.02
CA ALA A 60 10.05 -2.22 -13.06
C ALA A 60 9.84 -2.71 -11.61
N GLY A 61 10.72 -2.34 -10.68
CA GLY A 61 10.64 -2.73 -9.28
C GLY A 61 11.05 -4.18 -8.96
N VAL A 62 11.49 -4.97 -9.95
CA VAL A 62 11.92 -6.34 -9.70
C VAL A 62 13.24 -6.37 -8.92
N ALA A 63 13.26 -7.11 -7.83
CA ALA A 63 14.43 -7.34 -6.99
C ALA A 63 14.29 -8.65 -6.22
N ARG A 64 15.38 -9.09 -5.58
CA ARG A 64 15.31 -10.14 -4.56
C ARG A 64 14.73 -9.54 -3.28
N GLN A 65 13.47 -9.83 -3.01
CA GLN A 65 12.72 -9.30 -1.87
C GLN A 65 11.74 -10.35 -1.35
N TRP A 66 11.16 -10.10 -0.19
CA TRP A 66 10.22 -11.03 0.42
C TRP A 66 8.99 -11.24 -0.46
N ASN A 67 8.69 -12.49 -0.74
CA ASN A 67 7.49 -12.90 -1.46
C ASN A 67 6.57 -13.63 -0.49
N GLY A 68 5.58 -12.92 0.07
CA GLY A 68 4.66 -13.47 1.06
C GLY A 68 3.87 -14.68 0.56
N ARG A 69 3.55 -14.73 -0.74
CA ARG A 69 2.86 -15.89 -1.34
C ARG A 69 3.69 -17.17 -1.32
N LEU A 70 5.02 -17.05 -1.31
CA LEU A 70 5.95 -18.19 -1.31
C LEU A 70 6.61 -18.39 0.06
N GLY A 71 6.45 -17.46 1.00
CA GLY A 71 7.09 -17.48 2.31
C GLY A 71 8.61 -17.43 2.26
N LYS A 72 9.19 -16.80 1.23
CA LYS A 72 10.64 -16.72 1.04
C LYS A 72 11.07 -15.48 0.26
N VAL A 73 12.37 -15.17 0.33
CA VAL A 73 12.98 -14.18 -0.57
C VAL A 73 13.07 -14.75 -1.97
N ASP A 74 12.50 -14.05 -2.94
CA ASP A 74 12.49 -14.46 -4.34
C ASP A 74 12.71 -13.26 -5.27
N ASN A 75 13.00 -13.52 -6.54
CA ASN A 75 13.05 -12.47 -7.55
C ASN A 75 11.62 -12.10 -7.95
N CYS A 76 11.13 -11.00 -7.43
CA CYS A 76 9.74 -10.60 -7.60
C CYS A 76 9.57 -9.10 -7.71
N GLN A 77 8.42 -8.71 -8.22
CA GLN A 77 7.86 -7.38 -8.22
C GLN A 77 6.81 -7.32 -7.11
N VAL A 78 6.75 -6.24 -6.35
CA VAL A 78 5.77 -6.09 -5.27
C VAL A 78 4.88 -4.89 -5.57
N GLY A 79 3.57 -5.10 -5.49
CA GLY A 79 2.57 -4.04 -5.52
C GLY A 79 1.91 -3.90 -4.15
N VAL A 80 1.61 -2.67 -3.75
CA VAL A 80 0.73 -2.33 -2.63
C VAL A 80 -0.66 -2.12 -3.22
N PHE A 81 -1.67 -2.69 -2.58
CA PHE A 81 -3.05 -2.67 -3.05
C PHE A 81 -3.98 -2.11 -1.99
N ALA A 82 -4.98 -1.36 -2.44
CA ALA A 82 -6.12 -0.98 -1.63
C ALA A 82 -7.38 -1.64 -2.20
N ALA A 83 -8.14 -2.30 -1.34
CA ALA A 83 -9.39 -2.95 -1.71
C ALA A 83 -10.51 -2.53 -0.75
N VAL A 84 -11.68 -2.18 -1.28
CA VAL A 84 -12.88 -1.98 -0.47
C VAL A 84 -13.57 -3.31 -0.27
N THR A 85 -14.06 -3.56 0.94
CA THR A 85 -14.78 -4.80 1.27
C THR A 85 -16.02 -4.55 2.11
N ARG A 86 -17.04 -5.38 1.86
CA ARG A 86 -18.26 -5.47 2.64
C ARG A 86 -18.92 -6.83 2.42
N ASP A 87 -19.48 -7.41 3.48
CA ASP A 87 -20.28 -8.66 3.42
C ASP A 87 -19.57 -9.82 2.72
N GLY A 88 -18.24 -9.94 2.90
CA GLY A 88 -17.42 -11.00 2.29
C GLY A 88 -17.06 -10.79 0.82
N VAL A 89 -17.48 -9.69 0.20
CA VAL A 89 -17.07 -9.29 -1.16
C VAL A 89 -16.00 -8.21 -1.07
N ALA A 90 -15.01 -8.27 -1.94
CA ALA A 90 -13.97 -7.26 -2.02
C ALA A 90 -13.67 -6.88 -3.48
N SER A 91 -13.30 -5.61 -3.68
CA SER A 91 -12.84 -5.10 -4.97
C SER A 91 -11.61 -4.21 -4.79
N VAL A 92 -10.59 -4.45 -5.61
CA VAL A 92 -9.42 -3.56 -5.65
C VAL A 92 -9.84 -2.21 -6.23
N VAL A 93 -9.50 -1.12 -5.54
CA VAL A 93 -9.81 0.25 -5.94
C VAL A 93 -8.57 1.07 -6.26
N ASP A 94 -7.41 0.66 -5.79
CA ASP A 94 -6.13 1.31 -6.11
C ASP A 94 -4.97 0.31 -6.01
N ALA A 95 -3.88 0.60 -6.73
CA ALA A 95 -2.65 -0.15 -6.70
C ALA A 95 -1.47 0.74 -7.04
N ASP A 96 -0.35 0.59 -6.32
CA ASP A 96 0.92 1.23 -6.64
C ASP A 96 2.06 0.22 -6.61
N LEU A 97 3.02 0.43 -7.51
CA LEU A 97 4.21 -0.40 -7.58
C LEU A 97 5.23 0.05 -6.53
N TYR A 98 5.70 -0.88 -5.72
CA TYR A 98 6.84 -0.63 -4.85
C TYR A 98 8.14 -0.67 -5.67
N LEU A 99 8.90 0.43 -5.66
CA LEU A 99 10.23 0.52 -6.24
C LEU A 99 11.27 0.43 -5.12
N PRO A 100 12.04 -0.68 -5.03
CA PRO A 100 13.15 -0.77 -4.10
C PRO A 100 14.19 0.33 -4.33
N GLU A 101 14.93 0.69 -3.31
CA GLU A 101 15.98 1.73 -3.38
C GLU A 101 17.03 1.49 -4.48
N THR A 102 17.30 0.21 -4.79
CA THR A 102 18.19 -0.18 -5.91
C THR A 102 17.66 0.24 -7.29
N TRP A 103 16.36 0.50 -7.40
CA TRP A 103 15.76 1.05 -8.61
C TRP A 103 15.80 2.58 -8.60
N THR A 104 15.37 3.20 -7.52
CA THR A 104 15.30 4.67 -7.44
C THR A 104 16.67 5.34 -7.45
N LYS A 105 17.75 4.59 -7.17
CA LYS A 105 19.15 5.03 -7.33
C LYS A 105 19.72 4.79 -8.72
N ASP A 106 18.98 4.16 -9.64
CA ASP A 106 19.42 3.82 -11.00
C ASP A 106 18.44 4.43 -12.02
N ALA A 107 18.57 5.72 -12.25
CA ALA A 107 17.71 6.47 -13.16
C ALA A 107 17.73 5.89 -14.59
N ALA A 108 18.89 5.47 -15.07
CA ALA A 108 19.02 4.88 -16.42
C ALA A 108 18.23 3.59 -16.54
N ARG A 109 18.24 2.75 -15.49
CA ARG A 109 17.43 1.54 -15.44
C ARG A 109 15.93 1.84 -15.38
N CYS A 110 15.53 2.84 -14.62
CA CYS A 110 14.15 3.30 -14.56
C CYS A 110 13.66 3.79 -15.93
N GLU A 111 14.45 4.63 -16.59
CA GLU A 111 14.15 5.15 -17.92
C GLU A 111 14.04 4.03 -18.96
N ALA A 112 14.97 3.08 -18.96
CA ALA A 112 14.98 1.95 -19.90
C ALA A 112 13.71 1.07 -19.84
N VAL A 113 12.96 1.10 -18.73
CA VAL A 113 11.71 0.33 -18.56
C VAL A 113 10.49 1.22 -18.45
N GLY A 114 10.62 2.52 -18.72
CA GLY A 114 9.51 3.47 -18.77
C GLY A 114 8.94 3.88 -17.42
N VAL A 115 9.74 3.85 -16.32
CA VAL A 115 9.32 4.42 -15.04
C VAL A 115 9.34 5.93 -15.15
N PRO A 116 8.20 6.64 -14.98
CA PRO A 116 8.15 8.09 -15.04
C PRO A 116 9.06 8.74 -13.99
N GLU A 117 9.64 9.90 -14.31
CA GLU A 117 10.58 10.61 -13.44
C GLU A 117 9.96 10.89 -12.06
N GLU A 118 8.71 11.33 -12.02
CA GLU A 118 7.98 11.60 -10.78
C GLU A 118 7.75 10.36 -9.90
N ALA A 119 7.86 9.15 -10.47
CA ALA A 119 7.73 7.88 -9.76
C ALA A 119 9.09 7.31 -9.28
N GLN A 120 10.22 7.94 -9.64
CA GLN A 120 11.56 7.45 -9.30
C GLN A 120 12.01 7.84 -7.88
N THR A 121 11.14 8.41 -7.07
CA THR A 121 11.43 8.70 -5.65
C THR A 121 11.18 7.47 -4.81
N PHE A 122 12.15 7.14 -3.93
CA PHE A 122 11.97 6.03 -2.99
C PHE A 122 10.85 6.33 -2.00
N ARG A 123 9.95 5.37 -1.84
CA ARG A 123 8.91 5.36 -0.81
C ARG A 123 8.84 3.97 -0.20
N THR A 124 8.72 3.91 1.11
CA THR A 124 8.42 2.66 1.82
C THR A 124 7.00 2.18 1.48
N LYS A 125 6.72 0.91 1.69
CA LYS A 125 5.36 0.38 1.49
C LYS A 125 4.33 1.08 2.39
N GLY A 126 4.71 1.43 3.63
CA GLY A 126 3.87 2.20 4.55
C GLY A 126 3.53 3.59 4.01
N GLU A 127 4.50 4.32 3.45
CA GLU A 127 4.25 5.62 2.81
C GLU A 127 3.35 5.49 1.58
N ILE A 128 3.52 4.44 0.78
CA ILE A 128 2.62 4.14 -0.34
C ILE A 128 1.20 3.88 0.17
N ALA A 129 1.05 3.08 1.24
CA ALA A 129 -0.24 2.76 1.82
C ALA A 129 -0.95 4.02 2.37
N LEU A 130 -0.24 4.88 3.10
CA LEU A 130 -0.78 6.15 3.60
C LEU A 130 -1.24 7.06 2.46
N ASP A 131 -0.39 7.24 1.42
CA ASP A 131 -0.73 8.01 0.24
C ASP A 131 -2.01 7.50 -0.45
N MET A 132 -2.19 6.16 -0.49
CA MET A 132 -3.40 5.54 -1.06
C MET A 132 -4.65 5.89 -0.25
N VAL A 133 -4.61 5.78 1.08
CA VAL A 133 -5.74 6.14 1.96
C VAL A 133 -6.14 7.59 1.72
N MET A 134 -5.17 8.51 1.81
CA MET A 134 -5.41 9.95 1.67
C MET A 134 -5.89 10.31 0.25
N ARG A 135 -5.37 9.65 -0.76
CA ARG A 135 -5.78 9.83 -2.16
C ARG A 135 -7.22 9.38 -2.38
N LEU A 136 -7.57 8.18 -1.90
CA LEU A 136 -8.90 7.61 -2.04
C LEU A 136 -9.96 8.45 -1.29
N ARG A 137 -9.64 8.99 -0.09
CA ARG A 137 -10.50 9.94 0.62
C ARG A 137 -10.73 11.21 -0.21
N ARG A 138 -9.67 11.80 -0.76
CA ARG A 138 -9.77 13.00 -1.60
C ARG A 138 -10.55 12.75 -2.88
N GLU A 139 -10.50 11.55 -3.43
CA GLU A 139 -11.29 11.13 -4.60
C GLU A 139 -12.73 10.74 -4.25
N GLY A 140 -13.11 10.80 -2.97
CA GLY A 140 -14.47 10.60 -2.49
C GLY A 140 -14.86 9.14 -2.25
N LEU A 141 -13.91 8.23 -2.08
CA LEU A 141 -14.23 6.86 -1.68
C LEU A 141 -14.79 6.85 -0.26
N HIS A 142 -15.94 6.20 -0.09
CA HIS A 142 -16.58 6.00 1.20
C HIS A 142 -16.13 4.67 1.82
N PHE A 143 -15.59 4.73 3.03
CA PHE A 143 -15.31 3.57 3.88
C PHE A 143 -15.36 3.99 5.35
N SER A 144 -15.65 3.04 6.25
CA SER A 144 -15.83 3.30 7.68
C SER A 144 -14.52 3.23 8.44
N PHE A 145 -13.60 2.38 8.02
CA PHE A 145 -12.29 2.21 8.64
C PHE A 145 -11.30 1.60 7.65
N VAL A 146 -10.01 1.76 7.96
CA VAL A 146 -8.90 1.12 7.25
C VAL A 146 -8.50 -0.14 8.03
N ALA A 147 -8.17 -1.24 7.33
CA ALA A 147 -7.66 -2.44 7.97
C ALA A 147 -6.41 -2.95 7.24
N PHE A 148 -5.44 -3.45 8.01
CA PHE A 148 -4.20 -4.00 7.50
C PHE A 148 -3.56 -4.97 8.50
N ASP A 149 -2.67 -5.80 8.00
CA ASP A 149 -1.96 -6.83 8.74
C ASP A 149 -0.79 -6.29 9.59
N GLY A 150 -0.09 -7.19 10.28
CA GLY A 150 1.07 -6.85 11.10
C GLY A 150 2.26 -6.28 10.31
N GLY A 151 2.28 -6.43 8.99
CA GLY A 151 3.28 -5.81 8.12
C GLY A 151 3.20 -4.28 8.12
N TYR A 152 2.01 -3.73 8.35
CA TYR A 152 1.76 -2.29 8.51
C TYR A 152 1.49 -1.92 9.97
N GLY A 153 0.84 -2.81 10.73
CA GLY A 153 0.46 -2.54 12.12
C GLY A 153 1.64 -2.36 13.09
N HIS A 154 2.83 -2.79 12.73
CA HIS A 154 4.06 -2.55 13.50
C HIS A 154 4.73 -1.19 13.21
N LEU A 155 4.14 -0.33 12.39
CA LEU A 155 4.67 0.98 12.01
C LEU A 155 4.01 2.11 12.83
N PRO A 156 4.53 2.50 14.02
CA PRO A 156 3.88 3.48 14.89
C PRO A 156 3.65 4.84 14.22
N TRP A 157 4.55 5.24 13.31
CA TRP A 157 4.42 6.48 12.57
C TRP A 157 3.18 6.45 11.64
N LEU A 158 2.92 5.31 10.97
CA LEU A 158 1.76 5.15 10.09
C LEU A 158 0.45 5.24 10.89
N LEU A 159 0.40 4.57 12.05
CA LEU A 159 -0.75 4.63 12.95
C LEU A 159 -0.99 6.05 13.44
N GLY A 160 0.08 6.77 13.81
CA GLY A 160 0.01 8.17 14.24
C GLY A 160 -0.46 9.12 13.14
N GLU A 161 -0.03 8.94 11.89
CA GLU A 161 -0.51 9.74 10.76
C GLU A 161 -1.99 9.48 10.47
N LEU A 162 -2.43 8.20 10.48
CA LEU A 162 -3.85 7.86 10.30
C LEU A 162 -4.73 8.44 11.40
N ASP A 163 -4.29 8.36 12.67
CA ASP A 163 -4.99 8.97 13.80
C ASP A 163 -5.05 10.50 13.68
N GLY A 164 -3.94 11.13 13.30
CA GLY A 164 -3.85 12.58 13.07
C GLY A 164 -4.79 13.08 11.96
N GLU A 165 -5.04 12.28 10.95
CA GLU A 165 -6.00 12.56 9.87
C GLU A 165 -7.45 12.18 10.25
N GLY A 166 -7.66 11.63 11.47
CA GLY A 166 -8.98 11.24 11.96
C GLY A 166 -9.51 9.93 11.35
N GLU A 167 -8.65 9.12 10.77
CA GLU A 167 -9.03 7.83 10.21
C GLU A 167 -9.19 6.79 11.31
N ILE A 168 -10.31 6.06 11.28
CA ILE A 168 -10.49 4.87 12.12
C ILE A 168 -9.74 3.73 11.44
N PHE A 169 -8.93 2.99 12.19
CA PHE A 169 -8.21 1.86 11.64
C PHE A 169 -8.23 0.62 12.52
N PHE A 170 -8.06 -0.53 11.90
CA PHE A 170 -7.88 -1.83 12.51
C PHE A 170 -6.53 -2.39 12.08
N ALA A 171 -5.59 -2.46 13.01
CA ALA A 171 -4.23 -2.92 12.75
C ALA A 171 -3.97 -4.25 13.47
N GLU A 172 -3.57 -5.28 12.74
CA GLU A 172 -2.98 -6.46 13.36
C GLU A 172 -1.59 -6.10 13.86
N VAL A 173 -1.26 -6.53 15.08
CA VAL A 173 0.07 -6.32 15.69
C VAL A 173 0.72 -7.68 15.99
N HIS A 174 2.04 -7.72 15.95
CA HIS A 174 2.77 -8.91 16.36
C HIS A 174 2.58 -9.21 17.83
N SER A 175 2.62 -10.49 18.21
CA SER A 175 2.39 -10.96 19.59
C SER A 175 3.43 -10.46 20.61
N ASP A 176 4.57 -9.99 20.16
CA ASP A 176 5.65 -9.40 20.96
C ASP A 176 5.58 -7.86 21.03
N GLN A 177 4.56 -7.25 20.43
CA GLN A 177 4.35 -5.79 20.47
C GLN A 177 3.98 -5.35 21.88
N ALA A 178 4.79 -4.47 22.46
CA ALA A 178 4.47 -3.82 23.73
C ALA A 178 3.31 -2.83 23.54
N ILE A 179 2.31 -2.93 24.41
CA ILE A 179 1.19 -2.00 24.47
C ILE A 179 1.11 -1.35 25.84
N TYR A 180 0.64 -0.12 25.90
CA TYR A 180 0.39 0.60 27.14
C TYR A 180 -1.13 0.70 27.33
N LEU A 181 -1.60 0.27 28.50
CA LEU A 181 -3.03 0.39 28.86
C LEU A 181 -3.38 1.78 29.41
N GLN A 182 -2.38 2.59 29.71
CA GLN A 182 -2.50 3.97 30.15
C GLN A 182 -1.34 4.76 29.52
N ASP A 183 -1.54 6.06 29.32
CA ASP A 183 -0.47 6.93 28.81
C ASP A 183 0.78 6.78 29.70
N PRO A 184 1.90 6.29 29.16
CA PRO A 184 3.14 6.13 29.87
C PRO A 184 3.85 7.48 30.07
N ALA A 185 3.12 8.59 30.28
CA ALA A 185 3.69 9.91 30.43
C ALA A 185 5.03 9.78 31.19
N PRO A 186 6.17 10.14 30.61
CA PRO A 186 7.45 9.91 31.23
C PRO A 186 7.49 10.72 32.51
N ALA A 187 7.41 10.03 33.65
CA ALA A 187 7.70 10.65 34.91
C ALA A 187 9.18 11.04 34.84
N VAL A 188 9.45 12.29 34.49
CA VAL A 188 10.82 12.84 34.58
C VAL A 188 11.20 12.74 36.04
N ALA A 189 12.11 11.80 36.36
CA ALA A 189 12.54 11.60 37.69
C ALA A 189 13.07 12.91 38.26
N ALA A 190 12.57 13.33 39.42
CA ALA A 190 12.98 14.55 40.06
C ALA A 190 14.51 14.51 40.28
N ARG A 191 15.19 15.56 39.89
CA ARG A 191 16.66 15.66 40.02
C ARG A 191 17.05 15.49 41.46
N ARG A 192 17.74 14.40 41.82
CA ARG A 192 18.13 14.05 43.19
C ARG A 192 19.24 14.92 43.76
N SER A 193 19.97 15.69 42.97
CA SER A 193 20.97 16.66 43.41
C SER A 193 21.25 17.70 42.31
N ALA A 194 21.77 18.88 42.74
CA ALA A 194 22.20 19.93 41.81
C ALA A 194 23.52 19.59 41.07
N LYS A 195 24.21 18.51 41.46
CA LYS A 195 25.45 18.03 40.84
C LYS A 195 25.16 16.76 40.06
N GLY A 196 25.39 16.77 38.73
CA GLY A 196 25.25 15.63 37.87
C GLY A 196 24.61 15.99 36.52
N ARG A 197 24.76 15.07 35.54
CA ARG A 197 24.11 15.21 34.19
C ARG A 197 22.59 15.12 34.37
N ALA A 198 21.86 16.00 33.68
CA ALA A 198 20.39 15.87 33.65
C ALA A 198 19.99 14.51 33.07
N PRO A 199 18.92 13.89 33.61
CA PRO A 199 18.40 12.64 33.08
C PRO A 199 17.95 12.75 31.66
#